data_35f03bcc0562c71e3fc581832998d018
#
_entry.id   35f03bcc0562c71e3fc581832998d018
#
_cell.length_a   1.000
_cell.length_b   1.000
_cell.length_c   1.000
_cell.angle_alpha   90.00
_cell.angle_beta   90.00
_cell.angle_gamma   90.00
#
_symmetry.space_group_name_H-M   'P 1'
#
loop_
_entity.id
_entity.type
_entity.pdbx_description
1 polymer ?
#
loop_
_entity_poly.entity_id
_entity_poly.type
_entity_poly.pdbx_seq_one_letter_code
_entity_poly.pdbx_strand_id
1 'polypeptide(L)'
;MERVNYLILGAGPAGLTLANRLKELGETSFLVLEKEAEAGGLCRSVMVDGSPFDIGGGHFLDVRRPKVNEFLFRFLPQEEWSLFARDSRIRLEDVEVGHPLEANIWQLALPEQVAYLTSIAKAGCNLEQPVPKRFVEWIVWKLGQRIADRYMLPYNQKMFADELDELGTYWLEKLPNVSFEETLLSCLTHRPYGTQPGHASFYYPKRYGYGEVWLRMAGALGPKVLYKTEVTELCCEERLVRTKAGEVFAAQHIVTTVPWRSFERIDGMPEEIRGLVPALRSSAIETRYVPKQLPTEAQWIYEPDLKIPWHRILVRHNFCPGSRGYWLETRESRVAMFEEAGAGFPGGTAYDGTGSGAEDAAYHYLNAYAYPLNTIGKPEAMEKLLVFCEDRHIHGLRRWGEHCHYNSDVGVELAMQMAEKLVQRTEK
;
A
#
# COMPACT_ATOMS: atom_id res chain seq x y z
N MET A 1 27.72 -18.34 -17.61
CA MET A 1 26.77 -17.56 -16.80
C MET A 1 27.58 -16.85 -15.73
N GLU A 2 27.59 -15.54 -15.75
CA GLU A 2 28.29 -14.73 -14.74
C GLU A 2 27.46 -14.70 -13.45
N ARG A 3 28.09 -14.87 -12.28
CA ARG A 3 27.44 -14.83 -10.99
C ARG A 3 27.73 -13.49 -10.32
N VAL A 4 26.67 -12.76 -9.99
CA VAL A 4 26.79 -11.50 -9.23
C VAL A 4 26.76 -11.75 -7.72
N ASN A 5 27.22 -10.79 -6.91
CA ASN A 5 27.08 -10.89 -5.46
C ASN A 5 25.62 -10.77 -5.04
N TYR A 6 24.90 -9.79 -5.58
CA TYR A 6 23.50 -9.53 -5.22
C TYR A 6 22.59 -9.47 -6.46
N LEU A 7 21.54 -10.27 -6.46
CA LEU A 7 20.48 -10.24 -7.45
C LEU A 7 19.19 -9.79 -6.77
N ILE A 8 18.67 -8.65 -7.21
CA ILE A 8 17.50 -8.00 -6.61
C ILE A 8 16.32 -8.17 -7.56
N LEU A 9 15.25 -8.79 -7.09
CA LEU A 9 14.04 -9.04 -7.87
C LEU A 9 13.01 -7.95 -7.59
N GLY A 10 12.75 -7.12 -8.59
CA GLY A 10 11.85 -5.97 -8.57
C GLY A 10 12.55 -4.63 -8.40
N ALA A 11 12.27 -3.67 -9.31
CA ALA A 11 12.71 -2.28 -9.25
C ALA A 11 11.64 -1.35 -8.63
N GLY A 12 10.94 -1.82 -7.60
CA GLY A 12 10.09 -1.00 -6.75
C GLY A 12 10.91 -0.21 -5.71
N PRO A 13 10.26 0.59 -4.84
CA PRO A 13 10.93 1.40 -3.82
C PRO A 13 11.98 0.65 -3.01
N ALA A 14 11.67 -0.58 -2.56
CA ALA A 14 12.58 -1.37 -1.75
C ALA A 14 13.81 -1.87 -2.53
N GLY A 15 13.61 -2.44 -3.73
CA GLY A 15 14.70 -2.96 -4.54
C GLY A 15 15.65 -1.85 -5.02
N LEU A 16 15.10 -0.71 -5.44
CA LEU A 16 15.89 0.46 -5.83
C LEU A 16 16.69 1.05 -4.66
N THR A 17 16.07 1.10 -3.47
CA THR A 17 16.76 1.58 -2.27
C THR A 17 17.90 0.66 -1.89
N LEU A 18 17.66 -0.65 -1.87
CA LEU A 18 18.68 -1.65 -1.58
C LEU A 18 19.86 -1.50 -2.56
N ALA A 19 19.59 -1.44 -3.86
CA ALA A 19 20.61 -1.34 -4.90
C ALA A 19 21.45 -0.05 -4.79
N ASN A 20 20.80 1.11 -4.59
CA ASN A 20 21.51 2.38 -4.40
C ASN A 20 22.33 2.37 -3.11
N ARG A 21 21.81 1.79 -2.03
CA ARG A 21 22.55 1.70 -0.77
C ARG A 21 23.74 0.74 -0.85
N LEU A 22 23.61 -0.40 -1.54
CA LEU A 22 24.75 -1.29 -1.84
C LEU A 22 25.85 -0.55 -2.61
N LYS A 23 25.45 0.20 -3.65
CA LYS A 23 26.39 1.04 -4.43
C LYS A 23 27.11 2.07 -3.56
N GLU A 24 26.41 2.74 -2.64
CA GLU A 24 27.02 3.69 -1.69
C GLU A 24 28.00 3.03 -0.73
N LEU A 25 27.76 1.78 -0.37
CA LEU A 25 28.62 0.97 0.48
C LEU A 25 29.80 0.34 -0.29
N GLY A 26 29.98 0.68 -1.58
CA GLY A 26 31.09 0.22 -2.41
C GLY A 26 30.84 -1.08 -3.17
N GLU A 27 29.66 -1.69 -3.05
CA GLU A 27 29.33 -2.90 -3.80
C GLU A 27 29.02 -2.57 -5.27
N THR A 28 29.65 -3.27 -6.20
CA THR A 28 29.49 -3.08 -7.64
C THR A 28 28.93 -4.30 -8.37
N SER A 29 28.98 -5.47 -7.73
CA SER A 29 28.55 -6.76 -8.30
C SER A 29 27.10 -7.06 -7.94
N PHE A 30 26.17 -6.27 -8.47
CA PHE A 30 24.72 -6.50 -8.32
C PHE A 30 23.96 -6.24 -9.62
N LEU A 31 22.75 -6.82 -9.71
CA LEU A 31 21.76 -6.56 -10.76
C LEU A 31 20.36 -6.42 -10.13
N VAL A 32 19.53 -5.61 -10.77
CA VAL A 32 18.11 -5.47 -10.46
C VAL A 32 17.30 -5.95 -11.66
N LEU A 33 16.41 -6.93 -11.47
CA LEU A 33 15.54 -7.45 -12.52
C LEU A 33 14.13 -6.89 -12.33
N GLU A 34 13.61 -6.23 -13.37
CA GLU A 34 12.26 -5.63 -13.36
C GLU A 34 11.43 -6.15 -14.55
N LYS A 35 10.23 -6.66 -14.28
CA LYS A 35 9.34 -7.19 -15.33
C LYS A 35 8.75 -6.11 -16.22
N GLU A 36 8.55 -4.92 -15.69
CA GLU A 36 7.95 -3.81 -16.41
C GLU A 36 8.98 -3.06 -17.28
N ALA A 37 8.50 -2.16 -18.11
CA ALA A 37 9.35 -1.27 -18.92
C ALA A 37 9.93 -0.10 -18.09
N GLU A 38 9.42 0.12 -16.88
CA GLU A 38 9.78 1.24 -16.01
C GLU A 38 9.87 0.80 -14.55
N ALA A 39 10.71 1.50 -13.80
CA ALA A 39 10.89 1.31 -12.37
C ALA A 39 9.77 1.96 -11.55
N GLY A 40 9.69 1.61 -10.25
CA GLY A 40 8.79 2.21 -9.28
C GLY A 40 7.74 1.25 -8.72
N GLY A 41 7.51 0.09 -9.35
CA GLY A 41 6.53 -0.90 -8.89
C GLY A 41 5.14 -0.29 -8.70
N LEU A 42 4.53 -0.46 -7.52
CA LEU A 42 3.23 0.14 -7.19
C LEU A 42 3.27 1.69 -7.07
N CYS A 43 4.46 2.27 -6.93
CA CYS A 43 4.64 3.72 -6.80
C CYS A 43 4.91 4.41 -8.16
N ARG A 44 4.71 3.73 -9.28
CA ARG A 44 4.82 4.34 -10.62
C ARG A 44 3.75 5.39 -10.82
N SER A 45 4.08 6.39 -11.63
CA SER A 45 3.14 7.40 -12.11
C SER A 45 3.19 7.46 -13.63
N VAL A 46 2.04 7.67 -14.24
CA VAL A 46 1.91 7.95 -15.67
C VAL A 46 1.22 9.31 -15.85
N MET A 47 1.45 9.97 -16.97
CA MET A 47 0.77 11.24 -17.26
C MET A 47 -0.60 10.95 -17.88
N VAL A 48 -1.65 11.44 -17.26
CA VAL A 48 -3.04 11.35 -17.75
C VAL A 48 -3.65 12.73 -17.69
N ASP A 49 -4.24 13.18 -18.77
CA ASP A 49 -4.87 14.51 -18.89
C ASP A 49 -3.95 15.65 -18.41
N GLY A 50 -2.67 15.59 -18.78
CA GLY A 50 -1.67 16.60 -18.44
C GLY A 50 -1.22 16.61 -16.99
N SER A 51 -1.64 15.67 -16.16
CA SER A 51 -1.20 15.55 -14.76
C SER A 51 -0.81 14.11 -14.42
N PRO A 52 0.05 13.91 -13.40
CA PRO A 52 0.48 12.58 -13.03
C PRO A 52 -0.69 11.78 -12.41
N PHE A 53 -0.74 10.50 -12.73
CA PHE A 53 -1.63 9.50 -12.18
C PHE A 53 -0.78 8.40 -11.54
N ASP A 54 -0.87 8.22 -10.22
CA ASP A 54 -0.14 7.17 -9.52
C ASP A 54 -0.93 5.87 -9.64
N ILE A 55 -0.40 4.92 -10.41
CA ILE A 55 -1.12 3.70 -10.79
C ILE A 55 -1.46 2.78 -9.62
N GLY A 56 -0.72 2.86 -8.53
CA GLY A 56 -0.95 2.09 -7.30
C GLY A 56 -1.81 2.81 -6.26
N GLY A 57 -2.44 3.94 -6.65
CA GLY A 57 -3.26 4.75 -5.75
C GLY A 57 -2.46 5.77 -4.95
N GLY A 58 -2.99 6.20 -3.81
CA GLY A 58 -2.44 7.30 -3.03
C GLY A 58 -1.14 7.00 -2.32
N HIS A 59 -0.03 7.22 -3.00
CA HIS A 59 1.30 7.18 -2.39
C HIS A 59 1.82 8.58 -2.11
N PHE A 60 2.56 8.75 -1.02
CA PHE A 60 3.16 10.00 -0.59
C PHE A 60 4.34 9.71 0.36
N LEU A 61 5.17 10.72 0.63
CA LEU A 61 6.31 10.59 1.53
C LEU A 61 5.95 11.13 2.92
N ASP A 62 6.09 10.29 3.94
CA ASP A 62 5.83 10.65 5.35
C ASP A 62 6.92 11.56 5.88
N VAL A 63 6.53 12.67 6.52
CA VAL A 63 7.46 13.63 7.11
C VAL A 63 8.21 13.10 8.34
N ARG A 64 7.68 12.07 9.01
CA ARG A 64 8.17 11.57 10.30
C ARG A 64 9.42 10.69 10.21
N ARG A 65 9.93 10.43 9.00
CA ARG A 65 11.11 9.59 8.76
C ARG A 65 12.27 10.41 8.17
N PRO A 66 12.94 11.26 8.97
CA PRO A 66 13.92 12.21 8.44
C PRO A 66 15.06 11.54 7.67
N LYS A 67 15.56 10.38 8.12
CA LYS A 67 16.60 9.63 7.41
C LYS A 67 16.15 9.12 6.05
N VAL A 68 14.89 8.69 5.92
CA VAL A 68 14.30 8.29 4.64
C VAL A 68 14.14 9.49 3.73
N ASN A 69 13.63 10.60 4.26
CA ASN A 69 13.42 11.83 3.51
C ASN A 69 14.77 12.37 2.97
N GLU A 70 15.79 12.44 3.82
CA GLU A 70 17.14 12.83 3.45
C GLU A 70 17.71 11.93 2.34
N PHE A 71 17.52 10.61 2.43
CA PHE A 71 17.94 9.67 1.42
C PHE A 71 17.24 9.94 0.08
N LEU A 72 15.92 10.11 0.07
CA LEU A 72 15.13 10.32 -1.15
C LEU A 72 15.37 11.70 -1.76
N PHE A 73 15.59 12.74 -0.95
CA PHE A 73 15.88 14.10 -1.43
C PHE A 73 17.20 14.21 -2.18
N ARG A 74 18.09 13.24 -2.09
CA ARG A 74 19.29 13.17 -2.93
C ARG A 74 18.98 12.85 -4.40
N PHE A 75 17.85 12.18 -4.66
CA PHE A 75 17.42 11.81 -6.01
C PHE A 75 16.36 12.78 -6.56
N LEU A 76 15.46 13.24 -5.73
CA LEU A 76 14.49 14.29 -6.04
C LEU A 76 14.61 15.37 -4.95
N PRO A 77 15.29 16.50 -5.23
CA PRO A 77 15.57 17.56 -4.24
C PRO A 77 14.32 18.05 -3.52
N GLN A 78 14.46 18.42 -2.25
CA GLN A 78 13.33 18.80 -1.39
C GLN A 78 12.48 19.94 -1.95
N GLU A 79 13.11 20.88 -2.67
CA GLU A 79 12.45 21.98 -3.35
C GLU A 79 11.51 21.55 -4.48
N GLU A 80 11.63 20.33 -4.99
CA GLU A 80 10.71 19.74 -5.97
C GLU A 80 9.49 19.07 -5.31
N TRP A 81 9.40 19.10 -3.99
CA TRP A 81 8.25 18.59 -3.22
C TRP A 81 7.41 19.73 -2.66
N SER A 82 6.12 19.48 -2.52
CA SER A 82 5.20 20.29 -1.73
C SER A 82 4.86 19.58 -0.44
N LEU A 83 4.74 20.34 0.66
CA LEU A 83 4.29 19.84 1.96
C LEU A 83 2.81 20.14 2.11
N PHE A 84 2.04 19.15 2.49
CA PHE A 84 0.60 19.24 2.71
C PHE A 84 0.23 18.80 4.12
N ALA A 85 -0.69 19.53 4.74
CA ALA A 85 -1.48 19.00 5.84
C ALA A 85 -2.53 18.06 5.27
N ARG A 86 -2.71 16.89 5.88
CA ARG A 86 -3.63 15.88 5.39
C ARG A 86 -5.06 16.18 5.82
N ASP A 87 -5.97 16.28 4.86
CA ASP A 87 -7.41 16.24 5.07
C ASP A 87 -7.95 14.91 4.51
N SER A 88 -8.35 14.01 5.40
CA SER A 88 -8.97 12.74 5.05
C SER A 88 -10.35 12.67 5.68
N ARG A 89 -11.34 12.27 4.91
CA ARG A 89 -12.75 12.20 5.36
C ARG A 89 -13.33 10.81 5.13
N ILE A 90 -14.35 10.50 5.91
CA ILE A 90 -15.14 9.28 5.81
C ILE A 90 -16.55 9.71 5.40
N ARG A 91 -17.07 9.14 4.33
CA ARG A 91 -18.44 9.37 3.92
C ARG A 91 -19.37 8.39 4.65
N LEU A 92 -20.20 8.93 5.53
CA LEU A 92 -21.22 8.17 6.25
C LEU A 92 -22.59 8.63 5.73
N GLU A 93 -23.18 7.85 4.83
CA GLU A 93 -24.41 8.25 4.11
C GLU A 93 -24.22 9.59 3.39
N ASP A 94 -24.94 10.63 3.82
CA ASP A 94 -24.88 11.97 3.20
C ASP A 94 -23.93 12.94 3.90
N VAL A 95 -23.14 12.48 4.89
CA VAL A 95 -22.26 13.34 5.70
C VAL A 95 -20.80 12.90 5.52
N GLU A 96 -19.91 13.87 5.26
CA GLU A 96 -18.47 13.67 5.31
C GLU A 96 -17.93 14.05 6.70
N VAL A 97 -17.32 13.09 7.38
CA VAL A 97 -16.74 13.24 8.72
C VAL A 97 -15.22 13.10 8.64
N GLY A 98 -14.49 13.86 9.43
CA GLY A 98 -13.03 13.77 9.50
C GLY A 98 -12.53 12.37 9.91
N HIS A 99 -11.35 11.99 9.43
CA HIS A 99 -10.67 10.75 9.83
C HIS A 99 -9.58 11.04 10.89
N PRO A 100 -9.44 10.25 11.96
CA PRO A 100 -10.21 9.05 12.28
C PRO A 100 -11.62 9.35 12.80
N LEU A 101 -12.54 8.41 12.59
CA LEU A 101 -13.96 8.60 12.95
C LEU A 101 -14.13 8.90 14.43
N GLU A 102 -13.43 8.18 15.31
CA GLU A 102 -13.53 8.28 16.76
C GLU A 102 -13.21 9.70 17.26
N ALA A 103 -12.25 10.38 16.64
CA ALA A 103 -11.88 11.75 16.98
C ALA A 103 -12.84 12.81 16.39
N ASN A 104 -13.72 12.41 15.47
CA ASN A 104 -14.52 13.33 14.67
C ASN A 104 -16.04 13.08 14.74
N ILE A 105 -16.51 12.22 15.62
CA ILE A 105 -17.94 11.91 15.85
C ILE A 105 -18.74 13.21 16.17
N TRP A 106 -18.12 14.21 16.75
CA TRP A 106 -18.71 15.52 17.05
C TRP A 106 -19.29 16.25 15.82
N GLN A 107 -18.88 15.87 14.61
CA GLN A 107 -19.37 16.44 13.35
C GLN A 107 -20.72 15.84 12.93
N LEU A 108 -21.16 14.76 13.58
CA LEU A 108 -22.45 14.12 13.34
C LEU A 108 -23.58 14.81 14.11
N ALA A 109 -24.83 14.55 13.74
CA ALA A 109 -26.00 14.99 14.50
C ALA A 109 -25.99 14.41 15.93
N LEU A 110 -26.49 15.15 16.90
CA LEU A 110 -26.47 14.80 18.31
C LEU A 110 -26.97 13.38 18.63
N PRO A 111 -28.10 12.90 18.05
CA PRO A 111 -28.54 11.52 18.27
C PRO A 111 -27.53 10.47 17.83
N GLU A 112 -26.82 10.73 16.72
CA GLU A 112 -25.76 9.86 16.22
C GLU A 112 -24.55 9.88 17.16
N GLN A 113 -24.11 11.05 17.63
CA GLN A 113 -23.04 11.18 18.62
C GLN A 113 -23.31 10.32 19.85
N VAL A 114 -24.54 10.42 20.41
CA VAL A 114 -24.97 9.62 21.56
C VAL A 114 -24.92 8.11 21.25
N ALA A 115 -25.36 7.69 20.07
CA ALA A 115 -25.35 6.29 19.67
C ALA A 115 -23.91 5.74 19.52
N TYR A 116 -22.99 6.52 18.91
CA TYR A 116 -21.59 6.13 18.79
C TYR A 116 -20.91 6.07 20.17
N LEU A 117 -21.06 7.12 20.99
CA LEU A 117 -20.49 7.18 22.35
C LEU A 117 -20.97 6.01 23.21
N THR A 118 -22.27 5.68 23.14
CA THR A 118 -22.84 4.53 23.86
C THR A 118 -22.20 3.21 23.41
N SER A 119 -21.97 3.06 22.12
CA SER A 119 -21.35 1.85 21.55
C SER A 119 -19.89 1.72 21.98
N ILE A 120 -19.12 2.83 21.92
CA ILE A 120 -17.70 2.85 22.32
C ILE A 120 -17.57 2.62 23.84
N ALA A 121 -18.42 3.22 24.67
CA ALA A 121 -18.43 3.01 26.11
C ALA A 121 -18.65 1.53 26.48
N LYS A 122 -19.57 0.86 25.78
CA LYS A 122 -19.78 -0.60 25.95
C LYS A 122 -18.55 -1.41 25.54
N ALA A 123 -17.87 -1.04 24.47
CA ALA A 123 -16.62 -1.67 24.05
C ALA A 123 -15.49 -1.44 25.09
N GLY A 124 -15.45 -0.29 25.74
CA GLY A 124 -14.50 0.01 26.82
C GLY A 124 -14.54 -0.99 27.98
N CYS A 125 -15.70 -1.63 28.23
CA CYS A 125 -15.83 -2.70 29.23
C CYS A 125 -15.06 -3.98 28.86
N ASN A 126 -14.58 -4.12 27.62
CA ASN A 126 -13.84 -5.28 27.15
C ASN A 126 -12.33 -5.21 27.45
N LEU A 127 -11.81 -4.09 27.97
CA LEU A 127 -10.36 -3.86 28.14
C LEU A 127 -9.67 -4.91 29.03
N GLU A 128 -10.40 -5.53 29.97
CA GLU A 128 -9.90 -6.62 30.81
C GLU A 128 -10.07 -8.02 30.19
N GLN A 129 -10.74 -8.10 29.03
CA GLN A 129 -10.94 -9.35 28.31
C GLN A 129 -9.75 -9.65 27.41
N PRO A 130 -9.48 -10.94 27.10
CA PRO A 130 -8.44 -11.31 26.14
C PRO A 130 -8.66 -10.64 24.78
N VAL A 131 -7.60 -10.14 24.19
CA VAL A 131 -7.65 -9.51 22.85
C VAL A 131 -8.05 -10.56 21.80
N PRO A 132 -9.11 -10.33 21.03
CA PRO A 132 -9.51 -11.26 19.98
C PRO A 132 -8.43 -11.46 18.92
N LYS A 133 -8.31 -12.68 18.39
CA LYS A 133 -7.36 -13.03 17.34
C LYS A 133 -7.89 -12.76 15.94
N ARG A 134 -9.21 -12.61 15.78
CA ARG A 134 -9.87 -12.36 14.51
C ARG A 134 -10.19 -10.87 14.35
N PHE A 135 -9.97 -10.35 13.16
CA PHE A 135 -10.14 -8.94 12.86
C PHE A 135 -11.56 -8.42 13.13
N VAL A 136 -12.59 -9.17 12.71
CA VAL A 136 -13.99 -8.79 12.90
C VAL A 136 -14.32 -8.67 14.38
N GLU A 137 -13.95 -9.67 15.18
CA GLU A 137 -14.17 -9.67 16.63
C GLU A 137 -13.41 -8.52 17.30
N TRP A 138 -12.17 -8.27 16.87
CA TRP A 138 -11.34 -7.20 17.42
C TRP A 138 -11.94 -5.81 17.17
N ILE A 139 -12.47 -5.55 15.97
CA ILE A 139 -13.09 -4.26 15.66
C ILE A 139 -14.24 -3.97 16.60
N VAL A 140 -15.14 -4.93 16.80
CA VAL A 140 -16.28 -4.80 17.72
C VAL A 140 -15.78 -4.64 19.16
N TRP A 141 -14.79 -5.45 19.57
CA TRP A 141 -14.19 -5.44 20.89
C TRP A 141 -13.53 -4.08 21.21
N LYS A 142 -12.82 -3.48 20.24
CA LYS A 142 -12.05 -2.23 20.41
C LYS A 142 -12.90 -0.98 20.19
N LEU A 143 -13.67 -0.93 19.10
CA LEU A 143 -14.30 0.29 18.60
C LEU A 143 -15.83 0.32 18.83
N GLY A 144 -16.40 -0.81 19.23
CA GLY A 144 -17.84 -0.98 19.43
C GLY A 144 -18.59 -1.28 18.13
N GLN A 145 -19.78 -1.85 18.31
CA GLN A 145 -20.59 -2.37 17.22
C GLN A 145 -20.94 -1.31 16.17
N ARG A 146 -21.22 -0.07 16.59
CA ARG A 146 -21.65 0.98 15.65
C ARG A 146 -20.55 1.41 14.68
N ILE A 147 -19.31 1.59 15.15
CA ILE A 147 -18.18 1.88 14.26
C ILE A 147 -17.90 0.66 13.38
N ALA A 148 -17.97 -0.55 13.95
CA ALA A 148 -17.82 -1.78 13.20
C ALA A 148 -18.78 -1.84 12.01
N ASP A 149 -20.07 -1.72 12.24
CA ASP A 149 -21.11 -1.91 11.22
C ASP A 149 -21.16 -0.78 10.19
N ARG A 150 -20.95 0.46 10.63
CA ARG A 150 -21.15 1.65 9.79
C ARG A 150 -19.91 2.04 9.00
N TYR A 151 -18.74 1.62 9.42
CA TYR A 151 -17.50 2.03 8.78
C TYR A 151 -16.48 0.89 8.62
N MET A 152 -15.96 0.34 9.71
CA MET A 152 -14.76 -0.48 9.65
C MET A 152 -14.96 -1.79 8.90
N LEU A 153 -16.03 -2.52 9.14
CA LEU A 153 -16.27 -3.80 8.46
C LEU A 153 -16.58 -3.59 6.97
N PRO A 154 -17.55 -2.77 6.57
CA PRO A 154 -17.86 -2.60 5.16
C PRO A 154 -16.67 -1.97 4.38
N TYR A 155 -15.94 -1.02 4.97
CA TYR A 155 -14.76 -0.44 4.33
C TYR A 155 -13.66 -1.49 4.07
N ASN A 156 -13.32 -2.29 5.08
CA ASN A 156 -12.28 -3.31 4.95
C ASN A 156 -12.72 -4.48 4.04
N GLN A 157 -14.02 -4.78 4.00
CA GLN A 157 -14.59 -5.74 3.05
C GLN A 157 -14.36 -5.28 1.60
N LYS A 158 -14.56 -4.00 1.33
CA LYS A 158 -14.29 -3.41 0.00
C LYS A 158 -12.81 -3.40 -0.37
N MET A 159 -11.91 -3.28 0.59
CA MET A 159 -10.48 -3.13 0.34
C MET A 159 -9.74 -4.48 0.32
N PHE A 160 -10.02 -5.38 1.26
CA PHE A 160 -9.23 -6.60 1.45
C PHE A 160 -9.90 -7.85 0.88
N ALA A 161 -11.05 -8.24 1.41
CA ALA A 161 -11.71 -9.49 1.08
C ALA A 161 -13.18 -9.46 1.48
N ASP A 162 -14.02 -10.28 0.82
CA ASP A 162 -15.44 -10.42 1.17
C ASP A 162 -15.61 -11.03 2.56
N GLU A 163 -14.72 -11.97 2.93
CA GLU A 163 -14.69 -12.62 4.24
C GLU A 163 -13.56 -12.08 5.08
N LEU A 164 -13.86 -11.24 6.06
CA LEU A 164 -12.89 -10.62 6.96
C LEU A 164 -12.49 -11.51 8.14
N ASP A 165 -13.22 -12.60 8.40
CA ASP A 165 -12.98 -13.52 9.52
C ASP A 165 -11.65 -14.27 9.43
N GLU A 166 -11.09 -14.36 8.23
CA GLU A 166 -9.77 -14.96 8.02
C GLU A 166 -8.62 -14.01 8.39
N LEU A 167 -8.89 -12.72 8.58
CA LEU A 167 -7.85 -11.75 8.92
C LEU A 167 -7.52 -11.82 10.41
N GLY A 168 -6.22 -11.78 10.71
CA GLY A 168 -5.68 -11.69 12.07
C GLY A 168 -5.57 -10.26 12.59
N THR A 169 -5.10 -10.11 13.82
CA THR A 169 -5.02 -8.83 14.53
C THR A 169 -3.60 -8.31 14.74
N TYR A 170 -2.57 -9.08 14.42
CA TYR A 170 -1.16 -8.77 14.63
C TYR A 170 -0.60 -7.56 13.85
N TRP A 171 -1.40 -6.98 12.94
CA TRP A 171 -1.04 -5.83 12.11
C TRP A 171 -1.75 -4.52 12.49
N LEU A 172 -2.60 -4.57 13.52
CA LEU A 172 -3.55 -3.49 13.86
C LEU A 172 -2.92 -2.31 14.61
N GLU A 173 -1.66 -2.41 15.02
CA GLU A 173 -0.91 -1.31 15.65
C GLU A 173 -0.86 -0.03 14.79
N LYS A 174 -1.14 -0.17 13.50
CA LYS A 174 -1.19 0.96 12.55
C LYS A 174 -2.51 1.73 12.60
N LEU A 175 -3.56 1.16 13.18
CA LEU A 175 -4.86 1.83 13.26
C LEU A 175 -4.82 2.93 14.31
N PRO A 176 -5.57 4.02 14.11
CA PRO A 176 -5.72 5.06 15.11
C PRO A 176 -6.17 4.46 16.43
N ASN A 177 -5.63 4.98 17.52
CA ASN A 177 -6.02 4.57 18.87
C ASN A 177 -6.54 5.80 19.62
N VAL A 178 -7.85 5.99 19.58
CA VAL A 178 -8.57 7.06 20.31
C VAL A 178 -9.35 6.41 21.45
N SER A 179 -9.20 6.92 22.67
CA SER A 179 -9.92 6.42 23.83
C SER A 179 -11.37 6.94 23.86
N PHE A 180 -12.20 6.32 24.72
CA PHE A 180 -13.55 6.82 24.96
C PHE A 180 -13.54 8.24 25.49
N GLU A 181 -12.64 8.55 26.43
CA GLU A 181 -12.48 9.88 27.02
C GLU A 181 -12.11 10.93 25.95
N GLU A 182 -11.19 10.60 25.07
CA GLU A 182 -10.80 11.49 23.96
C GLU A 182 -11.96 11.71 22.99
N THR A 183 -12.72 10.66 22.67
CA THR A 183 -13.93 10.75 21.85
C THR A 183 -15.00 11.61 22.51
N LEU A 184 -15.22 11.43 23.80
CA LEU A 184 -16.17 12.25 24.57
C LEU A 184 -15.74 13.72 24.63
N LEU A 185 -14.45 14.00 24.88
CA LEU A 185 -13.89 15.33 24.84
C LEU A 185 -14.04 15.98 23.47
N SER A 186 -13.86 15.20 22.39
CA SER A 186 -14.09 15.69 21.02
C SER A 186 -15.54 16.16 20.85
N CYS A 187 -16.52 15.39 21.31
CA CYS A 187 -17.92 15.74 21.21
C CYS A 187 -18.28 16.95 22.07
N LEU A 188 -17.73 17.07 23.29
CA LEU A 188 -18.02 18.19 24.20
C LEU A 188 -17.38 19.53 23.73
N THR A 189 -16.24 19.46 23.06
CA THR A 189 -15.45 20.65 22.69
C THR A 189 -15.47 20.97 21.20
N HIS A 190 -16.13 20.16 20.38
CA HIS A 190 -16.26 20.30 18.93
C HIS A 190 -14.90 20.43 18.21
N ARG A 191 -13.94 19.60 18.61
CA ARG A 191 -12.61 19.50 17.98
C ARG A 191 -12.02 18.10 18.18
N PRO A 192 -11.16 17.61 17.26
CA PRO A 192 -10.57 16.29 17.39
C PRO A 192 -9.61 16.21 18.57
N TYR A 193 -9.68 15.10 19.33
CA TYR A 193 -8.72 14.69 20.34
C TYR A 193 -8.15 13.32 19.98
N GLY A 194 -7.09 12.94 20.67
CA GLY A 194 -6.41 11.67 20.49
C GLY A 194 -5.27 11.73 19.47
N THR A 195 -4.55 10.63 19.38
CA THR A 195 -3.43 10.49 18.46
C THR A 195 -3.92 10.57 17.03
N GLN A 196 -3.50 11.62 16.33
CA GLN A 196 -3.82 11.78 14.92
C GLN A 196 -3.14 10.68 14.09
N PRO A 197 -3.71 10.32 12.93
CA PRO A 197 -3.11 9.33 12.06
C PRO A 197 -1.67 9.66 11.74
N GLY A 198 -0.83 8.65 11.66
CA GLY A 198 0.59 8.78 11.49
C GLY A 198 1.05 9.54 10.24
N HIS A 199 0.15 10.09 9.45
CA HIS A 199 0.42 10.85 8.23
C HIS A 199 -0.33 12.18 8.24
N ALA A 200 -0.29 12.90 9.37
CA ALA A 200 -0.93 14.21 9.49
C ALA A 200 -0.34 15.27 8.54
N SER A 201 0.90 15.06 8.09
CA SER A 201 1.54 15.84 7.03
C SER A 201 2.33 14.93 6.11
N PHE A 202 2.40 15.29 4.84
CA PHE A 202 3.12 14.51 3.84
C PHE A 202 3.73 15.39 2.75
N TYR A 203 4.82 14.88 2.14
CA TYR A 203 5.38 15.45 0.92
C TYR A 203 4.80 14.76 -0.31
N TYR A 204 4.52 15.56 -1.34
CA TYR A 204 4.16 15.08 -2.67
C TYR A 204 4.95 15.86 -3.73
N PRO A 205 5.48 15.21 -4.80
CA PRO A 205 6.23 15.90 -5.84
C PRO A 205 5.38 16.97 -6.55
N LYS A 206 5.98 18.13 -6.83
CA LYS A 206 5.30 19.24 -7.53
C LYS A 206 4.96 18.89 -8.97
N ARG A 207 5.70 17.96 -9.57
CA ARG A 207 5.55 17.52 -10.96
C ARG A 207 5.73 16.02 -11.04
N TYR A 208 5.27 15.37 -12.11
CA TYR A 208 5.54 13.99 -12.51
C TYR A 208 5.04 12.90 -11.57
N GLY A 209 4.39 13.23 -10.45
CA GLY A 209 3.85 12.25 -9.50
C GLY A 209 4.89 11.58 -8.62
N TYR A 210 4.42 10.67 -7.78
CA TYR A 210 5.27 9.97 -6.80
C TYR A 210 6.26 9.00 -7.46
N GLY A 211 6.01 8.62 -8.73
CA GLY A 211 6.89 7.76 -9.53
C GLY A 211 8.25 8.37 -9.85
N GLU A 212 8.34 9.70 -9.89
CA GLU A 212 9.54 10.41 -10.37
C GLU A 212 10.79 10.08 -9.55
N VAL A 213 10.68 10.04 -8.23
CA VAL A 213 11.84 9.73 -7.37
C VAL A 213 12.40 8.34 -7.67
N TRP A 214 11.53 7.38 -7.97
CA TRP A 214 11.93 5.99 -8.27
C TRP A 214 12.59 5.87 -9.64
N LEU A 215 12.11 6.63 -10.63
CA LEU A 215 12.76 6.72 -11.95
C LEU A 215 14.16 7.31 -11.83
N ARG A 216 14.35 8.37 -11.04
CA ARG A 216 15.68 8.97 -10.80
C ARG A 216 16.60 8.01 -10.06
N MET A 217 16.09 7.28 -9.07
CA MET A 217 16.85 6.24 -8.37
C MET A 217 17.30 5.12 -9.30
N ALA A 218 16.45 4.68 -10.22
CA ALA A 218 16.80 3.69 -11.24
C ALA A 218 17.83 4.27 -12.24
N GLY A 219 17.65 5.51 -12.66
CA GLY A 219 18.62 6.23 -13.52
C GLY A 219 20.02 6.32 -12.90
N ALA A 220 20.11 6.50 -11.58
CA ALA A 220 21.39 6.51 -10.86
C ALA A 220 22.11 5.15 -10.87
N LEU A 221 21.40 4.05 -11.08
CA LEU A 221 21.95 2.69 -11.21
C LEU A 221 22.33 2.36 -12.66
N GLY A 222 21.73 3.05 -13.63
CA GLY A 222 22.01 2.88 -15.06
C GLY A 222 21.80 1.43 -15.54
N PRO A 223 22.81 0.82 -16.21
CA PRO A 223 22.66 -0.52 -16.81
C PRO A 223 22.53 -1.65 -15.79
N LYS A 224 22.58 -1.38 -14.50
CA LYS A 224 22.38 -2.39 -13.45
C LYS A 224 20.90 -2.74 -13.27
N VAL A 225 19.95 -1.97 -13.84
CA VAL A 225 18.53 -2.28 -13.85
C VAL A 225 18.16 -2.85 -15.20
N LEU A 226 17.75 -4.12 -15.22
CA LEU A 226 17.31 -4.81 -16.42
C LEU A 226 15.76 -4.84 -16.45
N TYR A 227 15.22 -4.07 -17.38
CA TYR A 227 13.76 -3.98 -17.58
C TYR A 227 13.24 -5.11 -18.49
N LYS A 228 11.92 -5.33 -18.49
CA LYS A 228 11.23 -6.38 -19.24
C LYS A 228 11.80 -7.77 -18.95
N THR A 229 12.32 -7.95 -17.75
CA THR A 229 13.01 -9.14 -17.27
C THR A 229 12.16 -9.77 -16.16
N GLU A 230 11.08 -10.46 -16.57
CA GLU A 230 10.13 -11.13 -15.66
C GLU A 230 10.71 -12.44 -15.16
N VAL A 231 10.97 -12.52 -13.86
CA VAL A 231 11.41 -13.77 -13.20
C VAL A 231 10.20 -14.60 -12.89
N THR A 232 10.22 -15.87 -13.35
CA THR A 232 9.15 -16.85 -13.13
C THR A 232 9.56 -18.07 -12.35
N GLU A 233 10.87 -18.38 -12.30
CA GLU A 233 11.38 -19.54 -11.57
C GLU A 233 12.50 -19.15 -10.60
N LEU A 234 12.54 -19.83 -9.45
CA LEU A 234 13.58 -19.71 -8.43
C LEU A 234 14.15 -21.08 -8.10
N CYS A 235 15.47 -21.26 -8.22
CA CYS A 235 16.19 -22.43 -7.75
C CYS A 235 16.93 -22.09 -6.45
N CYS A 236 16.45 -22.64 -5.33
CA CYS A 236 16.96 -22.28 -4.00
C CYS A 236 18.38 -22.79 -3.75
N GLU A 237 18.72 -24.01 -4.15
CA GLU A 237 20.01 -24.63 -3.87
C GLU A 237 21.14 -23.98 -4.70
N GLU A 238 20.92 -23.74 -5.99
CA GLU A 238 21.91 -23.14 -6.87
C GLU A 238 21.94 -21.60 -6.76
N ARG A 239 20.96 -21.01 -6.12
CA ARG A 239 20.75 -19.56 -6.04
C ARG A 239 20.75 -18.92 -7.42
N LEU A 240 19.84 -19.40 -8.26
CA LEU A 240 19.60 -18.85 -9.59
C LEU A 240 18.12 -18.60 -9.81
N VAL A 241 17.83 -17.71 -10.73
CA VAL A 241 16.48 -17.45 -11.23
C VAL A 241 16.43 -17.65 -12.74
N ARG A 242 15.24 -18.01 -13.24
CA ARG A 242 14.96 -18.06 -14.67
C ARG A 242 13.86 -17.06 -15.01
N THR A 243 14.06 -16.34 -16.08
CA THR A 243 13.07 -15.40 -16.60
C THR A 243 12.10 -16.12 -17.53
N LYS A 244 10.96 -15.49 -17.79
CA LYS A 244 9.96 -15.92 -18.77
C LYS A 244 10.54 -16.06 -20.18
N ALA A 245 11.57 -15.26 -20.51
CA ALA A 245 12.31 -15.35 -21.77
C ALA A 245 13.34 -16.50 -21.80
N GLY A 246 13.51 -17.24 -20.68
CA GLY A 246 14.46 -18.36 -20.56
C GLY A 246 15.88 -17.93 -20.17
N GLU A 247 16.13 -16.65 -19.90
CA GLU A 247 17.41 -16.18 -19.39
C GLU A 247 17.65 -16.69 -17.97
N VAL A 248 18.91 -16.92 -17.61
CA VAL A 248 19.30 -17.45 -16.29
C VAL A 248 20.29 -16.51 -15.62
N PHE A 249 19.97 -16.10 -14.41
CA PHE A 249 20.82 -15.27 -13.56
C PHE A 249 21.16 -16.02 -12.28
N ALA A 250 22.41 -15.96 -11.84
CA ALA A 250 22.87 -16.56 -10.60
C ALA A 250 23.52 -15.52 -9.68
N ALA A 251 23.39 -15.71 -8.37
CA ALA A 251 23.94 -14.78 -7.39
C ALA A 251 24.50 -15.51 -6.15
N GLN A 252 25.28 -14.79 -5.35
CA GLN A 252 25.62 -15.23 -4.00
C GLN A 252 24.43 -14.99 -3.06
N HIS A 253 23.76 -13.85 -3.22
CA HIS A 253 22.54 -13.48 -2.48
C HIS A 253 21.44 -13.10 -3.46
N ILE A 254 20.23 -13.62 -3.25
CA ILE A 254 19.03 -13.21 -3.96
C ILE A 254 18.15 -12.44 -2.98
N VAL A 255 17.74 -11.22 -3.35
CA VAL A 255 16.79 -10.44 -2.56
C VAL A 255 15.49 -10.28 -3.34
N THR A 256 14.42 -10.89 -2.86
CA THR A 256 13.11 -10.79 -3.50
C THR A 256 12.27 -9.67 -2.89
N THR A 257 11.79 -8.77 -3.73
CA THR A 257 10.77 -7.76 -3.41
C THR A 257 9.46 -8.01 -4.18
N VAL A 258 9.39 -9.15 -4.90
CA VAL A 258 8.21 -9.57 -5.66
C VAL A 258 7.38 -10.58 -4.88
N PRO A 259 6.09 -10.74 -5.19
CA PRO A 259 5.23 -11.69 -4.49
C PRO A 259 5.72 -13.14 -4.66
N TRP A 260 5.77 -13.91 -3.59
CA TRP A 260 6.12 -15.34 -3.66
C TRP A 260 5.20 -16.14 -4.61
N ARG A 261 3.94 -15.74 -4.71
CA ARG A 261 2.97 -16.34 -5.63
C ARG A 261 3.19 -15.98 -7.11
N SER A 262 4.10 -15.06 -7.42
CA SER A 262 4.44 -14.74 -8.81
C SER A 262 5.45 -15.71 -9.42
N PHE A 263 6.11 -16.54 -8.60
CA PHE A 263 6.93 -17.62 -9.11
C PHE A 263 6.04 -18.79 -9.59
N GLU A 264 6.18 -19.17 -10.85
CA GLU A 264 5.51 -20.34 -11.42
C GLU A 264 6.14 -21.64 -10.87
N ARG A 265 7.44 -21.59 -10.56
CA ARG A 265 8.19 -22.72 -10.02
C ARG A 265 9.24 -22.28 -9.00
N ILE A 266 9.30 -23.00 -7.88
CA ILE A 266 10.33 -22.84 -6.85
C ILE A 266 10.96 -24.22 -6.60
N ASP A 267 12.17 -24.41 -7.13
CA ASP A 267 12.92 -25.66 -7.00
C ASP A 267 13.84 -25.65 -5.76
N GLY A 268 14.09 -26.84 -5.20
CA GLY A 268 14.91 -26.99 -4.00
C GLY A 268 14.22 -26.55 -2.70
N MET A 269 12.92 -26.22 -2.76
CA MET A 269 12.11 -25.94 -1.58
C MET A 269 11.30 -27.19 -1.19
N PRO A 270 11.37 -27.65 0.08
CA PRO A 270 10.57 -28.77 0.57
C PRO A 270 9.07 -28.53 0.34
N GLU A 271 8.33 -29.59 0.03
CA GLU A 271 6.88 -29.52 -0.24
C GLU A 271 6.09 -28.88 0.91
N GLU A 272 6.49 -29.18 2.15
CA GLU A 272 5.88 -28.60 3.35
C GLU A 272 5.94 -27.08 3.38
N ILE A 273 7.06 -26.48 2.93
CA ILE A 273 7.24 -25.03 2.87
C ILE A 273 6.60 -24.47 1.59
N ARG A 274 6.81 -25.13 0.46
CA ARG A 274 6.24 -24.72 -0.83
C ARG A 274 4.72 -24.69 -0.78
N GLY A 275 4.09 -25.63 -0.09
CA GLY A 275 2.65 -25.69 0.14
C GLY A 275 2.08 -24.51 0.93
N LEU A 276 2.91 -23.70 1.60
CA LEU A 276 2.48 -22.49 2.31
C LEU A 276 2.33 -21.28 1.37
N VAL A 277 3.04 -21.26 0.24
CA VAL A 277 3.04 -20.12 -0.69
C VAL A 277 1.64 -19.76 -1.23
N PRO A 278 0.77 -20.70 -1.61
CA PRO A 278 -0.60 -20.39 -2.04
C PRO A 278 -1.45 -19.67 -0.99
N ALA A 279 -1.17 -19.87 0.30
CA ALA A 279 -1.88 -19.21 1.41
C ALA A 279 -1.49 -17.72 1.57
N LEU A 280 -0.41 -17.26 0.94
CA LEU A 280 0.02 -15.87 0.94
C LEU A 280 -0.84 -15.05 -0.05
N ARG A 281 -2.09 -14.84 0.30
CA ARG A 281 -3.09 -14.15 -0.54
C ARG A 281 -2.91 -12.64 -0.57
N SER A 282 -3.44 -12.02 -1.61
CA SER A 282 -3.45 -10.57 -1.79
C SER A 282 -4.77 -10.12 -2.41
N SER A 283 -5.15 -8.86 -2.21
CA SER A 283 -6.20 -8.23 -2.99
C SER A 283 -5.60 -7.52 -4.21
N ALA A 284 -6.36 -7.55 -5.32
CA ALA A 284 -6.10 -6.77 -6.51
C ALA A 284 -6.96 -5.50 -6.50
N ILE A 285 -6.36 -4.38 -6.87
CA ILE A 285 -7.03 -3.06 -6.86
C ILE A 285 -6.89 -2.41 -8.23
N GLU A 286 -8.00 -2.00 -8.77
CA GLU A 286 -8.05 -1.08 -9.90
C GLU A 286 -8.02 0.35 -9.38
N THR A 287 -7.13 1.17 -9.95
CA THR A 287 -7.16 2.62 -9.79
C THR A 287 -7.69 3.22 -11.09
N ARG A 288 -8.75 4.04 -10.99
CA ARG A 288 -9.44 4.63 -12.14
C ARG A 288 -9.43 6.16 -12.05
N TYR A 289 -9.01 6.82 -13.13
CA TYR A 289 -9.07 8.26 -13.26
C TYR A 289 -10.45 8.72 -13.73
N VAL A 290 -10.98 9.78 -13.11
CA VAL A 290 -12.23 10.44 -13.49
C VAL A 290 -11.92 11.90 -13.77
N PRO A 291 -12.15 12.43 -15.00
CA PRO A 291 -11.79 13.78 -15.40
C PRO A 291 -12.80 14.83 -14.90
N LYS A 292 -13.06 14.85 -13.58
CA LYS A 292 -13.97 15.77 -12.90
C LYS A 292 -13.37 16.30 -11.63
N GLN A 293 -13.73 17.53 -11.27
CA GLN A 293 -13.41 18.08 -9.95
C GLN A 293 -14.55 17.81 -8.97
N LEU A 294 -14.20 17.57 -7.73
CA LEU A 294 -15.14 17.47 -6.62
C LEU A 294 -15.13 18.76 -5.81
N PRO A 295 -16.30 19.26 -5.38
CA PRO A 295 -16.41 20.47 -4.57
C PRO A 295 -16.05 20.17 -3.10
N THR A 296 -14.81 19.76 -2.86
CA THR A 296 -14.29 19.42 -1.53
C THR A 296 -12.83 19.83 -1.42
N GLU A 297 -12.39 20.13 -0.21
CA GLU A 297 -10.97 20.35 0.10
C GLU A 297 -10.26 19.05 0.56
N ALA A 298 -11.00 17.98 0.83
CA ALA A 298 -10.43 16.70 1.20
C ALA A 298 -9.47 16.18 0.14
N GLN A 299 -8.41 15.52 0.57
CA GLN A 299 -7.46 14.82 -0.31
C GLN A 299 -7.81 13.35 -0.45
N TRP A 300 -8.39 12.75 0.61
CA TRP A 300 -8.87 11.37 0.65
C TRP A 300 -10.28 11.30 1.19
N ILE A 301 -11.15 10.54 0.52
CA ILE A 301 -12.49 10.23 1.01
C ILE A 301 -12.61 8.71 1.07
N TYR A 302 -12.86 8.17 2.26
CA TYR A 302 -13.14 6.77 2.50
C TYR A 302 -14.63 6.49 2.33
N GLU A 303 -14.97 5.48 1.55
CA GLU A 303 -16.33 5.14 1.14
C GLU A 303 -16.71 3.74 1.65
N PRO A 304 -17.38 3.63 2.80
CA PRO A 304 -17.80 2.35 3.35
C PRO A 304 -19.06 1.75 2.72
N ASP A 305 -19.93 2.52 2.05
CA ASP A 305 -21.16 1.99 1.49
C ASP A 305 -20.89 0.85 0.50
N LEU A 306 -21.42 -0.34 0.81
CA LEU A 306 -21.25 -1.53 -0.02
C LEU A 306 -21.96 -1.46 -1.38
N LYS A 307 -22.90 -0.55 -1.55
CA LYS A 307 -23.56 -0.30 -2.85
C LYS A 307 -22.68 0.45 -3.81
N ILE A 308 -21.66 1.13 -3.30
CA ILE A 308 -20.68 1.89 -4.06
C ILE A 308 -19.48 0.98 -4.37
N PRO A 309 -19.00 0.86 -5.63
CA PRO A 309 -17.92 -0.07 -5.98
C PRO A 309 -16.57 0.30 -5.34
N TRP A 310 -16.16 1.57 -5.38
CA TRP A 310 -14.87 2.02 -4.84
C TRP A 310 -14.88 2.11 -3.31
N HIS A 311 -13.72 1.88 -2.71
CA HIS A 311 -13.53 2.04 -1.27
C HIS A 311 -12.88 3.38 -0.91
N ARG A 312 -12.23 4.06 -1.86
CA ARG A 312 -11.54 5.31 -1.62
C ARG A 312 -11.56 6.22 -2.86
N ILE A 313 -11.70 7.51 -2.61
CA ILE A 313 -11.52 8.58 -3.60
C ILE A 313 -10.26 9.34 -3.23
N LEU A 314 -9.37 9.57 -4.20
CA LEU A 314 -8.23 10.46 -4.07
C LEU A 314 -8.50 11.72 -4.86
N VAL A 315 -8.69 12.83 -4.15
CA VAL A 315 -9.06 14.12 -4.72
C VAL A 315 -7.78 14.85 -5.12
N ARG A 316 -7.28 14.48 -6.28
CA ARG A 316 -5.97 14.85 -6.77
C ARG A 316 -5.71 16.34 -6.86
N HIS A 317 -6.67 17.10 -7.32
CA HIS A 317 -6.53 18.54 -7.50
C HIS A 317 -6.27 19.30 -6.19
N ASN A 318 -6.51 18.69 -5.02
CA ASN A 318 -6.23 19.27 -3.71
C ASN A 318 -4.77 19.06 -3.23
N PHE A 319 -3.97 18.27 -3.94
CA PHE A 319 -2.55 18.09 -3.61
C PHE A 319 -1.62 18.02 -4.84
N CYS A 320 -2.18 18.14 -6.03
CA CYS A 320 -1.42 18.28 -7.27
C CYS A 320 -2.02 19.41 -8.11
N PRO A 321 -1.49 20.64 -8.00
CA PRO A 321 -1.98 21.79 -8.76
C PRO A 321 -2.00 21.51 -10.26
N GLY A 322 -3.11 21.89 -10.92
CA GLY A 322 -3.29 21.65 -12.36
C GLY A 322 -3.93 20.32 -12.72
N SER A 323 -4.09 19.40 -11.78
CA SER A 323 -4.89 18.19 -11.99
C SER A 323 -6.36 18.53 -12.19
N ARG A 324 -7.00 17.89 -13.17
CA ARG A 324 -8.41 18.12 -13.52
C ARG A 324 -9.37 17.12 -12.92
N GLY A 325 -8.84 16.02 -12.36
CA GLY A 325 -9.66 14.91 -11.94
C GLY A 325 -9.33 14.37 -10.55
N TYR A 326 -9.99 13.27 -10.23
CA TYR A 326 -9.78 12.48 -9.03
C TYR A 326 -9.61 11.01 -9.39
N TRP A 327 -9.17 10.18 -8.43
CA TRP A 327 -9.01 8.75 -8.62
C TRP A 327 -9.96 7.97 -7.74
N LEU A 328 -10.42 6.83 -8.26
CA LEU A 328 -11.19 5.84 -7.54
C LEU A 328 -10.33 4.60 -7.34
N GLU A 329 -10.28 4.07 -6.14
CA GLU A 329 -9.65 2.78 -5.85
C GLU A 329 -10.73 1.74 -5.57
N THR A 330 -10.72 0.68 -6.36
CA THR A 330 -11.76 -0.37 -6.35
C THR A 330 -11.11 -1.74 -6.35
N ARG A 331 -11.55 -2.64 -5.48
CA ARG A 331 -11.12 -4.03 -5.54
C ARG A 331 -11.61 -4.67 -6.85
N GLU A 332 -10.76 -5.47 -7.49
CA GLU A 332 -11.03 -6.10 -8.79
C GLU A 332 -12.41 -6.77 -8.84
N SER A 333 -12.78 -7.56 -7.83
CA SER A 333 -14.06 -8.27 -7.78
C SER A 333 -15.30 -7.36 -7.73
N ARG A 334 -15.12 -6.07 -7.55
CA ARG A 334 -16.18 -5.06 -7.51
C ARG A 334 -16.20 -4.15 -8.74
N VAL A 335 -15.26 -4.32 -9.65
CA VAL A 335 -15.16 -3.48 -10.85
C VAL A 335 -16.40 -3.60 -11.73
N ALA A 336 -16.96 -4.81 -11.87
CA ALA A 336 -18.19 -5.04 -12.63
C ALA A 336 -19.39 -4.22 -12.13
N MET A 337 -19.42 -3.82 -10.86
CA MET A 337 -20.50 -3.00 -10.31
C MET A 337 -20.58 -1.59 -10.95
N PHE A 338 -19.51 -1.11 -11.61
CA PHE A 338 -19.58 0.15 -12.36
C PHE A 338 -20.54 0.04 -13.57
N GLU A 339 -20.60 -1.12 -14.19
CA GLU A 339 -21.44 -1.38 -15.37
C GLU A 339 -22.89 -1.65 -14.95
N GLU A 340 -23.10 -2.41 -13.87
CA GLU A 340 -24.42 -2.82 -13.40
C GLU A 340 -25.21 -1.69 -12.75
N ALA A 341 -24.54 -0.81 -12.02
CA ALA A 341 -25.23 0.14 -11.14
C ALA A 341 -25.69 1.41 -11.87
N GLY A 342 -25.25 1.69 -13.11
CA GLY A 342 -25.37 3.05 -13.67
C GLY A 342 -24.81 4.07 -12.66
N ALA A 343 -23.85 3.63 -11.84
CA ALA A 343 -23.42 4.31 -10.63
C ALA A 343 -22.89 5.69 -11.00
N GLY A 344 -23.66 6.70 -10.68
CA GLY A 344 -23.26 8.09 -10.84
C GLY A 344 -21.93 8.31 -10.12
N PHE A 345 -20.90 8.72 -10.86
CA PHE A 345 -19.66 9.15 -10.24
C PHE A 345 -19.93 10.32 -9.29
N PRO A 346 -19.18 10.46 -8.19
CA PRO A 346 -19.25 11.64 -7.35
C PRO A 346 -19.16 12.90 -8.22
N GLY A 347 -20.14 13.81 -8.12
CA GLY A 347 -20.22 15.00 -8.99
C GLY A 347 -21.33 14.98 -10.05
N GLY A 348 -22.22 13.98 -10.08
CA GLY A 348 -23.57 14.12 -10.62
C GLY A 348 -23.80 13.82 -12.11
N THR A 349 -23.01 12.96 -12.76
CA THR A 349 -23.40 12.41 -14.07
C THR A 349 -23.21 10.90 -14.08
N ALA A 350 -24.22 10.19 -14.59
CA ALA A 350 -24.09 8.77 -14.86
C ALA A 350 -22.95 8.52 -15.87
N TYR A 351 -22.12 7.54 -15.61
CA TYR A 351 -21.18 7.00 -16.61
C TYR A 351 -22.00 6.21 -17.61
N ASP A 352 -22.08 6.68 -18.84
CA ASP A 352 -22.87 6.00 -19.89
C ASP A 352 -22.12 4.90 -20.65
N GLY A 353 -20.87 4.62 -20.27
CA GLY A 353 -20.07 3.56 -20.88
C GLY A 353 -19.74 3.75 -22.38
N THR A 354 -20.27 4.78 -22.98
CA THR A 354 -20.22 5.00 -24.46
C THR A 354 -19.25 6.09 -24.86
N GLY A 355 -18.13 6.26 -24.14
CA GLY A 355 -17.07 7.20 -24.52
C GLY A 355 -16.61 6.99 -25.96
N SER A 356 -17.29 7.62 -26.89
CA SER A 356 -16.99 7.59 -28.33
C SER A 356 -15.94 8.62 -28.76
N GLY A 357 -15.20 9.20 -27.81
CA GLY A 357 -14.10 10.12 -28.07
C GLY A 357 -12.84 9.70 -27.35
N ALA A 358 -11.71 9.68 -28.02
CA ALA A 358 -10.39 9.34 -27.46
C ALA A 358 -9.93 10.29 -26.32
N GLU A 359 -10.70 11.32 -26.01
CA GLU A 359 -10.42 12.31 -24.94
C GLU A 359 -11.18 12.03 -23.62
N ASP A 360 -12.23 11.17 -23.64
CA ASP A 360 -13.08 10.88 -22.46
C ASP A 360 -12.88 9.45 -21.90
N ALA A 361 -11.94 8.68 -22.41
CA ALA A 361 -11.66 7.34 -21.88
C ALA A 361 -11.06 7.45 -20.48
N ALA A 362 -11.83 7.07 -19.46
CA ALA A 362 -11.33 6.97 -18.11
C ALA A 362 -10.12 6.05 -18.08
N TYR A 363 -8.93 6.60 -17.85
CA TYR A 363 -7.72 5.79 -17.69
C TYR A 363 -7.86 4.93 -16.43
N HIS A 364 -7.54 3.65 -16.54
CA HIS A 364 -7.55 2.75 -15.39
C HIS A 364 -6.35 1.82 -15.41
N TYR A 365 -5.92 1.38 -14.24
CA TYR A 365 -4.82 0.45 -14.07
C TYR A 365 -5.14 -0.58 -12.99
N LEU A 366 -5.07 -1.86 -13.35
CA LEU A 366 -5.28 -2.97 -12.41
C LEU A 366 -3.93 -3.41 -11.82
N ASN A 367 -3.80 -3.30 -10.51
CA ASN A 367 -2.70 -3.87 -9.75
C ASN A 367 -3.13 -5.24 -9.21
N ALA A 368 -2.68 -6.31 -9.84
CA ALA A 368 -2.99 -7.68 -9.43
C ALA A 368 -2.48 -8.00 -7.99
N TYR A 369 -1.44 -7.31 -7.57
CA TYR A 369 -0.85 -7.43 -6.23
C TYR A 369 -0.84 -6.04 -5.57
N ALA A 370 -1.93 -5.63 -4.91
CA ALA A 370 -2.02 -4.34 -4.25
C ALA A 370 -1.78 -4.45 -2.73
N TYR A 371 -2.55 -5.29 -2.04
CA TYR A 371 -2.45 -5.46 -0.59
C TYR A 371 -2.24 -6.92 -0.21
N PRO A 372 -1.14 -7.26 0.51
CA PRO A 372 -1.00 -8.55 1.17
C PRO A 372 -2.11 -8.74 2.21
N LEU A 373 -2.80 -9.87 2.20
CA LEU A 373 -3.81 -10.16 3.21
C LEU A 373 -3.14 -10.64 4.50
N ASN A 374 -3.55 -10.06 5.61
CA ASN A 374 -3.04 -10.39 6.93
C ASN A 374 -3.86 -11.53 7.56
N THR A 375 -3.88 -12.71 6.92
CA THR A 375 -4.59 -13.90 7.40
C THR A 375 -4.00 -14.41 8.70
N ILE A 376 -4.81 -15.13 9.50
CA ILE A 376 -4.39 -15.68 10.81
C ILE A 376 -3.17 -16.59 10.68
N GLY A 377 -3.10 -17.41 9.65
CA GLY A 377 -1.99 -18.37 9.43
C GLY A 377 -0.74 -17.76 8.80
N LYS A 378 -0.81 -16.51 8.31
CA LYS A 378 0.32 -15.89 7.59
C LYS A 378 1.61 -15.78 8.42
N PRO A 379 1.61 -15.37 9.71
CA PRO A 379 2.86 -15.23 10.47
C PRO A 379 3.67 -16.52 10.51
N GLU A 380 3.04 -17.64 10.80
CA GLU A 380 3.70 -18.95 10.83
C GLU A 380 4.22 -19.37 9.45
N ALA A 381 3.40 -19.17 8.41
CA ALA A 381 3.80 -19.49 7.04
C ALA A 381 5.01 -18.67 6.59
N MET A 382 5.03 -17.37 6.89
CA MET A 382 6.13 -16.48 6.53
C MET A 382 7.39 -16.77 7.34
N GLU A 383 7.28 -17.10 8.62
CA GLU A 383 8.43 -17.48 9.45
C GLU A 383 9.13 -18.71 8.87
N LYS A 384 8.39 -19.79 8.61
CA LYS A 384 8.95 -21.01 8.01
C LYS A 384 9.61 -20.75 6.66
N LEU A 385 8.93 -19.98 5.79
CA LEU A 385 9.44 -19.64 4.47
C LEU A 385 10.72 -18.81 4.53
N LEU A 386 10.74 -17.75 5.36
CA LEU A 386 11.88 -16.85 5.45
C LEU A 386 13.08 -17.51 6.13
N VAL A 387 12.90 -18.35 7.15
CA VAL A 387 13.98 -19.13 7.78
C VAL A 387 14.62 -20.06 6.74
N PHE A 388 13.83 -20.84 6.01
CA PHE A 388 14.33 -21.70 4.94
C PHE A 388 15.14 -20.93 3.88
N CYS A 389 14.64 -19.76 3.48
CA CYS A 389 15.29 -18.93 2.46
C CYS A 389 16.59 -18.28 2.96
N GLU A 390 16.60 -17.77 4.21
CA GLU A 390 17.79 -17.12 4.80
C GLU A 390 18.99 -18.08 4.88
N ASP A 391 18.77 -19.34 5.23
CA ASP A 391 19.81 -20.40 5.23
C ASP A 391 20.44 -20.63 3.85
N ARG A 392 19.76 -20.18 2.79
CA ARG A 392 20.20 -20.28 1.39
C ARG A 392 20.60 -18.94 0.78
N HIS A 393 20.79 -17.93 1.61
CA HIS A 393 21.09 -16.55 1.17
C HIS A 393 20.03 -15.98 0.22
N ILE A 394 18.77 -16.37 0.40
CA ILE A 394 17.61 -15.81 -0.28
C ILE A 394 16.83 -15.00 0.75
N HIS A 395 16.67 -13.69 0.50
CA HIS A 395 16.13 -12.76 1.47
C HIS A 395 14.81 -12.20 0.96
N GLY A 396 13.75 -12.32 1.76
CA GLY A 396 12.50 -11.59 1.52
C GLY A 396 12.65 -10.15 1.99
N LEU A 397 12.27 -9.20 1.15
CA LEU A 397 12.33 -7.78 1.52
C LEU A 397 10.98 -7.12 1.26
N ARG A 398 10.38 -6.55 2.31
CA ARG A 398 9.25 -5.63 2.25
C ARG A 398 7.90 -6.23 1.91
N ARG A 399 7.02 -5.35 1.31
CA ARG A 399 5.60 -5.63 1.10
C ARG A 399 5.36 -7.03 0.58
N TRP A 400 6.14 -7.48 -0.38
CA TRP A 400 5.94 -8.78 -1.01
C TRP A 400 6.92 -9.84 -0.55
N GLY A 401 8.19 -9.50 -0.35
CA GLY A 401 9.17 -10.46 0.15
C GLY A 401 8.87 -10.94 1.58
N GLU A 402 8.36 -10.04 2.46
CA GLU A 402 7.91 -10.34 3.81
C GLU A 402 6.38 -10.48 3.91
N HIS A 403 5.67 -10.32 2.80
CA HIS A 403 4.20 -10.35 2.70
C HIS A 403 3.51 -9.46 3.75
N CYS A 404 3.98 -8.22 3.93
CA CYS A 404 3.49 -7.28 4.93
C CYS A 404 3.01 -5.97 4.31
N HIS A 405 1.91 -5.41 4.85
CA HIS A 405 1.38 -4.14 4.39
C HIS A 405 2.23 -2.98 4.91
N TYR A 406 3.35 -2.72 4.24
CA TYR A 406 4.22 -1.57 4.51
C TYR A 406 3.96 -0.43 3.53
N ASN A 407 4.09 0.80 4.03
CA ASN A 407 4.18 1.99 3.18
C ASN A 407 5.57 2.09 2.52
N SER A 408 5.70 2.92 1.49
CA SER A 408 6.95 3.07 0.75
C SER A 408 8.11 3.58 1.60
N ASP A 409 7.86 4.50 2.52
CA ASP A 409 8.84 5.05 3.47
C ASP A 409 9.41 3.98 4.42
N VAL A 410 8.55 3.13 4.99
CA VAL A 410 8.98 1.93 5.73
C VAL A 410 9.77 1.00 4.82
N GLY A 411 9.32 0.90 3.57
CA GLY A 411 10.01 0.18 2.52
C GLY A 411 11.46 0.64 2.34
N VAL A 412 11.69 1.89 2.23
CA VAL A 412 13.02 2.50 2.10
C VAL A 412 13.87 2.25 3.34
N GLU A 413 13.36 2.57 4.52
CA GLU A 413 14.12 2.46 5.78
C GLU A 413 14.70 1.07 5.99
N LEU A 414 13.87 0.04 5.86
CA LEU A 414 14.31 -1.33 6.09
C LEU A 414 15.18 -1.86 4.93
N ALA A 415 15.06 -1.36 3.70
CA ALA A 415 15.96 -1.69 2.60
C ALA A 415 17.36 -1.12 2.84
N MET A 416 17.46 0.10 3.41
CA MET A 416 18.74 0.68 3.84
C MET A 416 19.42 -0.19 4.90
N GLN A 417 18.67 -0.60 5.94
CA GLN A 417 19.15 -1.48 7.00
C GLN A 417 19.60 -2.85 6.46
N MET A 418 18.86 -3.43 5.52
CA MET A 418 19.25 -4.70 4.90
C MET A 418 20.57 -4.58 4.11
N ALA A 419 20.78 -3.50 3.36
CA ALA A 419 22.04 -3.28 2.65
C ALA A 419 23.24 -3.27 3.62
N GLU A 420 23.11 -2.56 4.73
CA GLU A 420 24.15 -2.48 5.77
C GLU A 420 24.43 -3.87 6.39
N LYS A 421 23.38 -4.63 6.70
CA LYS A 421 23.51 -5.99 7.23
C LYS A 421 24.20 -6.95 6.25
N LEU A 422 23.86 -6.86 4.96
CA LEU A 422 24.41 -7.75 3.94
C LEU A 422 25.90 -7.50 3.70
N VAL A 423 26.32 -6.24 3.59
CA VAL A 423 27.74 -5.88 3.38
C VAL A 423 28.59 -6.28 4.59
N GLN A 424 28.14 -6.01 5.82
CA GLN A 424 28.86 -6.39 7.05
C GLN A 424 29.09 -7.90 7.21
N ARG A 425 28.20 -8.73 6.63
CA ARG A 425 28.34 -10.20 6.66
C ARG A 425 29.40 -10.70 5.65
N THR A 426 29.64 -9.97 4.58
CA THR A 426 30.59 -10.34 3.53
C THR A 426 32.04 -10.00 3.94
N GLU A 427 32.22 -9.09 4.90
CA GLU A 427 33.54 -8.69 5.45
C GLU A 427 34.05 -9.62 6.58
N LYS A 428 33.23 -10.54 7.05
CA LYS A 428 33.57 -11.57 8.05
C LYS A 428 33.76 -12.94 7.43
#